data_5aa471e6737e3a281eec23449f3186ee
#
_entry.id   5aa471e6737e3a281eec23449f3186ee
#
_cell.length_a   1.000
_cell.length_b   1.000
_cell.length_c   1.000
_cell.angle_alpha   90.00
_cell.angle_beta   90.00
_cell.angle_gamma   90.00
#
_symmetry.space_group_name_H-M   'P 1'
#
loop_
_entity.id
_entity.type
_entity.pdbx_description
1 polymer ?
#
loop_
_entity_poly.entity_id
_entity_poly.type
_entity_poly.pdbx_seq_one_letter_code
_entity_poly.pdbx_strand_id
1 'polypeptide(L)' 'MRNAPERAVFTVVRHEHGWAVEHEGQLTDMSSDKEVAKAAANKHARAAQDAGRPCLVRIVGEHGFFNAA' A
#
# COMPACT_ATOMS: atom_id res chain seq x y z
N MET A 1 -11.25 23.06 8.92
CA MET A 1 -11.15 22.44 8.67
C MET A 1 -11.31 21.76 7.71
N ARG A 2 -11.16 21.51 7.16
CA ARG A 2 -11.29 20.88 6.34
C ARG A 2 -11.68 19.90 6.15
N ASN A 3 -12.07 19.58 5.84
CA ASN A 3 -12.50 18.56 5.91
C ASN A 3 -12.62 17.64 4.91
N ALA A 4 -11.98 17.56 3.87
CA ALA A 4 -12.03 16.48 2.92
C ALA A 4 -11.41 15.27 3.57
N PRO A 5 -11.99 14.10 3.37
CA PRO A 5 -11.40 12.89 3.94
C PRO A 5 -10.02 12.68 3.33
N GLU A 6 -9.10 12.31 4.17
CA GLU A 6 -7.77 12.05 3.70
C GLU A 6 -7.73 10.73 2.95
N ARG A 7 -6.94 10.71 1.89
CA ARG A 7 -6.76 9.49 1.15
C ARG A 7 -5.93 8.52 1.96
N ALA A 8 -6.37 7.28 2.03
CA ALA A 8 -5.60 6.23 2.67
C ALA A 8 -4.59 5.71 1.66
N VAL A 9 -3.31 5.76 2.01
CA VAL A 9 -2.25 5.31 1.10
C VAL A 9 -1.57 4.11 1.74
N PHE A 10 -1.57 3.00 1.01
CA PHE A 10 -0.91 1.79 1.42
C PHE A 10 0.22 1.53 0.44
N THR A 11 1.44 1.51 0.93
CA THR A 11 2.62 1.40 0.09
C THR A 11 3.33 0.09 0.36
N VAL A 12 3.54 -0.70 -0.67
CA VAL A 12 4.34 -1.91 -0.55
C VAL A 12 5.79 -1.49 -0.69
N VAL A 13 6.58 -1.74 0.36
CA VAL A 13 7.97 -1.31 0.40
C VAL A 13 8.86 -2.51 0.67
N ARG A 14 10.11 -2.38 0.28
CA ARG A 14 11.11 -3.38 0.65
C ARG A 14 11.48 -3.20 2.10
N HIS A 15 11.62 -4.31 2.79
CA HIS A 15 11.92 -4.27 4.21
C HIS A 15 12.80 -5.48 4.54
N GLU A 16 14.04 -5.19 4.92
CA GLU A 16 15.01 -6.24 5.21
C GLU A 16 15.11 -7.18 4.01
N HIS A 17 14.81 -8.45 4.20
CA HIS A 17 14.92 -9.42 3.12
C HIS A 17 13.59 -9.68 2.44
N GLY A 18 12.60 -8.85 2.68
CA GLY A 18 11.29 -9.10 2.12
C GLY A 18 10.57 -7.81 1.84
N TRP A 19 9.29 -7.82 2.12
CA TRP A 19 8.39 -6.73 1.78
C TRP A 19 7.47 -6.46 2.95
N ALA A 20 6.90 -5.27 2.97
CA ALA A 20 5.94 -4.91 4.00
C ALA A 20 4.98 -3.89 3.43
N VAL A 21 3.86 -3.69 4.12
CA VAL A 21 2.91 -2.64 3.76
C VAL A 21 3.12 -1.49 4.74
N GLU A 22 3.35 -0.31 4.19
CA GLU A 22 3.51 0.89 5.00
C GLU A 22 2.23 1.70 4.96
N HIS A 23 1.76 2.12 6.11
CA HIS A 23 0.58 2.95 6.22
C HIS A 23 0.79 3.90 7.37
N GLU A 24 0.79 5.19 7.07
CA GLU A 24 0.96 6.24 8.08
C GLU A 24 2.21 6.01 8.92
N GLY A 25 3.29 5.62 8.27
CA GLY A 25 4.55 5.45 8.94
C GLY A 25 4.73 4.13 9.66
N GLN A 26 3.74 3.25 9.59
CA GLN A 26 3.82 1.95 10.24
C GLN A 26 3.96 0.85 9.21
N LEU A 27 4.78 -0.13 9.54
CA LEU A 27 4.99 -1.28 8.67
C LEU A 27 4.22 -2.46 9.21
N THR A 28 3.47 -3.11 8.33
CA THR A 28 2.68 -4.29 8.70
C THR A 28 2.77 -5.30 7.57
N ASP A 29 2.23 -6.50 7.83
CA ASP A 29 2.09 -7.54 6.82
C ASP A 29 3.42 -7.86 6.15
N MET A 30 4.44 -8.04 6.95
CA MET A 30 5.76 -8.36 6.44
C MET A 30 5.76 -9.75 5.85
N SER A 31 6.40 -9.89 4.70
CA SER A 31 6.45 -11.17 4.00
C SER A 31 7.68 -11.21 3.13
N SER A 32 8.22 -12.39 2.93
CA SER A 32 9.31 -12.56 1.99
C SER A 32 8.81 -12.57 0.54
N ASP A 33 7.51 -12.61 0.36
CA ASP A 33 6.91 -12.70 -0.97
C ASP A 33 6.22 -11.38 -1.30
N LYS A 34 6.67 -10.74 -2.36
CA LYS A 34 6.12 -9.46 -2.78
C LYS A 34 4.63 -9.57 -3.10
N GLU A 35 4.22 -10.68 -3.69
CA GLU A 35 2.82 -10.84 -4.04
C GLU A 35 1.93 -10.91 -2.81
N VAL A 36 2.45 -11.51 -1.73
CA VAL A 36 1.70 -11.55 -0.48
C VAL A 36 1.54 -10.14 0.07
N ALA A 37 2.60 -9.34 0.03
CA ALA A 37 2.51 -7.97 0.51
C ALA A 37 1.54 -7.16 -0.34
N LYS A 38 1.57 -7.37 -1.66
CA LYS A 38 0.65 -6.66 -2.55
C LYS A 38 -0.79 -7.04 -2.24
N ALA A 39 -1.04 -8.32 -2.01
CA ALA A 39 -2.39 -8.77 -1.69
C ALA A 39 -2.85 -8.16 -0.37
N ALA A 40 -1.94 -8.06 0.60
CA ALA A 40 -2.28 -7.46 1.88
C ALA A 40 -2.62 -5.98 1.71
N ALA A 41 -1.84 -5.26 0.89
CA ALA A 41 -2.12 -3.85 0.65
C ALA A 41 -3.48 -3.67 0.00
N ASN A 42 -3.79 -4.54 -0.97
CA ASN A 42 -5.09 -4.47 -1.64
C ASN A 42 -6.23 -4.77 -0.67
N LYS A 43 -6.01 -5.70 0.24
CA LYS A 43 -7.02 -6.03 1.23
C LYS A 43 -7.29 -4.83 2.14
N HIS A 44 -6.23 -4.16 2.58
CA HIS A 44 -6.40 -2.97 3.40
C HIS A 44 -7.10 -1.87 2.63
N ALA A 45 -6.73 -1.69 1.36
CA ALA A 45 -7.34 -0.66 0.53
C ALA A 45 -8.82 -0.93 0.34
N ARG A 46 -9.18 -2.19 0.15
CA ARG A 46 -10.59 -2.55 -0.02
C ARG A 46 -11.37 -2.26 1.25
N ALA A 47 -10.79 -2.55 2.41
CA ALA A 47 -11.46 -2.25 3.67
C ALA A 47 -11.69 -0.76 3.83
N ALA A 48 -10.70 0.05 3.45
CA ALA A 48 -10.85 1.51 3.51
C ALA A 48 -11.94 1.96 2.54
N GLN A 49 -11.97 1.37 1.35
CA GLN A 49 -12.96 1.72 0.36
C GLN A 49 -14.36 1.36 0.84
N ASP A 50 -14.49 0.20 1.49
CA ASP A 50 -15.78 -0.19 2.05
C ASP A 50 -16.24 0.76 3.13
N ALA A 51 -15.29 1.40 3.81
CA ALA A 51 -15.61 2.39 4.83
C ALA A 51 -15.85 3.76 4.24
N GLY A 52 -15.85 3.87 2.92
CA GLY A 52 -16.14 5.14 2.26
C GLY A 52 -14.95 6.06 2.14
N ARG A 53 -13.74 5.58 2.33
CA ARG A 53 -12.54 6.40 2.24
C ARG A 53 -11.86 6.19 0.90
N PRO A 54 -11.40 7.26 0.25
CA PRO A 54 -10.57 7.09 -0.93
C PRO A 54 -9.26 6.42 -0.54
N CYS A 55 -8.73 5.58 -1.42
CA CYS A 55 -7.52 4.86 -1.11
C CYS A 55 -6.64 4.74 -2.34
N LEU A 56 -5.36 4.50 -2.09
CA LEU A 56 -4.38 4.34 -3.14
C LEU A 56 -3.37 3.29 -2.70
N VAL A 57 -3.04 2.37 -3.59
CA VAL A 57 -2.01 1.37 -3.33
C VAL A 57 -0.82 1.72 -4.22
N ARG A 58 0.35 1.85 -3.60
CA ARG A 58 1.58 2.15 -4.30
C ARG A 58 2.57 1.02 -4.06
N ILE A 59 3.43 0.77 -5.03
CA ILE A 59 4.42 -0.28 -4.92
C ILE A 59 5.77 0.32 -5.25
N VAL A 60 6.63 0.36 -4.25
CA VAL A 60 7.97 0.91 -4.43
C VAL A 60 8.79 -0.07 -5.26
N GLY A 61 9.47 0.45 -6.24
CA GLY A 61 10.35 -0.37 -7.07
C GLY A 61 9.67 -0.99 -8.26
N GLU A 62 8.37 -0.77 -8.38
CA GLU A 62 7.65 -1.27 -9.55
C GLU A 62 7.15 -0.16 -10.43
N HIS A 63 7.52 1.02 -10.09
CA HIS A 63 7.09 2.08 -10.92
C HIS A 63 7.65 1.94 -12.26
N GLY A 64 7.43 1.97 -12.58
CA GLY A 64 8.06 1.77 -13.42
C GLY A 64 8.55 2.19 -14.39
N PHE A 65 8.96 1.88 -14.27
CA PHE A 65 9.33 1.88 -15.08
C PHE A 65 8.84 1.13 -16.00
N PHE A 66 8.36 0.89 -15.88
CA PHE A 66 7.80 0.20 -16.46
C PHE A 66 6.89 0.63 -16.97
N ASN A 67 6.75 1.31 -16.85
CA ASN A 67 6.00 1.72 -17.19
C ASN A 67 5.99 2.18 -17.96
N ALA A 68 6.52 2.29 -18.14
CA ALA A 68 6.51 2.54 -18.66
C ALA A 68 6.29 2.41 -19.37
N ALA A 69 6.34 2.45 -19.66
CA ALA A 69 6.11 2.35 -20.17
C ALA A 69 5.95 2.50 -20.45
#